data_6c78a35d7f2bf39b59e2a9e19f20f602
#
_entry.id   6c78a35d7f2bf39b59e2a9e19f20f602
#
_cell.length_a   1.000
_cell.length_b   1.000
_cell.length_c   1.000
_cell.angle_alpha   90.00
_cell.angle_beta   90.00
_cell.angle_gamma   90.00
#
_symmetry.space_group_name_H-M   'P 1'
#
loop_
_entity.id
_entity.type
_entity.pdbx_description
1 polymer ?
#
loop_
_entity_poly.entity_id
_entity_poly.type
_entity_poly.pdbx_seq_one_letter_code
_entity_poly.pdbx_strand_id
1 'polypeptide(L)'
;MNTSYYAKSADHENAVSIAGKCPDFYKGREYKKLAPKFWFFKLYKQNKDSILYTKCYQKEVLDVLDPEIVYNELGPDAVLLCWEKPGKFCHRHLVAKWFEKELGIKITEL
;
A
#
# COMPACT_ATOMS: atom_id res chain seq x y z
N MET A 1 13.18 1.27 -0.52
CA MET A 1 11.71 1.44 -0.34
C MET A 1 11.31 0.88 1.02
N ASN A 2 10.40 1.55 1.68
CA ASN A 2 9.89 1.14 3.00
C ASN A 2 8.37 1.26 3.02
N THR A 3 7.75 0.66 4.03
CA THR A 3 6.34 0.87 4.34
C THR A 3 6.19 1.52 5.71
N SER A 4 5.10 2.24 5.93
CA SER A 4 4.82 2.89 7.21
C SER A 4 3.32 3.25 7.28
N TYR A 5 2.96 4.08 8.26
CA TYR A 5 1.59 4.57 8.40
C TYR A 5 1.61 6.08 8.66
N TYR A 6 0.46 6.74 8.40
CA TYR A 6 0.42 8.20 8.40
C TYR A 6 0.85 8.83 9.72
N ALA A 7 0.41 8.30 10.84
CA ALA A 7 0.72 8.90 12.14
C ALA A 7 2.23 8.96 12.41
N LYS A 8 2.99 8.02 11.85
CA LYS A 8 4.46 7.98 12.03
C LYS A 8 5.21 8.76 10.96
N SER A 9 4.80 8.65 9.70
CA SER A 9 5.66 9.02 8.57
C SER A 9 5.00 9.97 7.56
N ALA A 10 3.87 10.60 7.89
CA ALA A 10 3.19 11.51 6.97
C ALA A 10 4.07 12.68 6.52
N ASP A 11 5.00 13.10 7.37
CA ASP A 11 5.90 14.22 7.08
C ASP A 11 7.22 13.79 6.44
N HIS A 12 7.41 12.50 6.20
CA HIS A 12 8.63 12.00 5.58
C HIS A 12 8.75 12.55 4.16
N GLU A 13 9.95 13.01 3.78
CA GLU A 13 10.17 13.62 2.46
C GLU A 13 9.87 12.68 1.30
N ASN A 14 9.99 11.36 1.51
CA ASN A 14 9.75 10.33 0.49
C ASN A 14 8.40 9.63 0.68
N ALA A 15 7.51 10.19 1.48
CA ALA A 15 6.19 9.60 1.74
C ALA A 15 5.34 9.54 0.48
N VAL A 16 4.70 8.40 0.26
CA VAL A 16 3.75 8.18 -0.84
C VAL A 16 2.52 7.46 -0.29
N SER A 17 1.38 8.10 -0.34
CA SER A 17 0.13 7.45 0.06
C SER A 17 -0.31 6.44 -1.00
N ILE A 18 -0.64 5.23 -0.57
CA ILE A 18 -1.22 4.20 -1.44
C ILE A 18 -2.65 3.85 -1.03
N ALA A 19 -3.26 4.66 -0.19
CA ALA A 19 -4.66 4.50 0.21
C ALA A 19 -5.61 5.16 -0.79
N GLY A 20 -6.86 4.76 -0.76
CA GLY A 20 -7.90 5.38 -1.58
C GLY A 20 -8.20 6.81 -1.14
N LYS A 21 -8.13 7.06 0.17
CA LYS A 21 -8.34 8.37 0.76
C LYS A 21 -7.29 8.62 1.84
N CYS A 22 -6.63 9.78 1.77
CA CYS A 22 -5.66 10.21 2.77
C CYS A 22 -6.33 10.92 3.95
N PRO A 23 -5.69 10.96 5.13
CA PRO A 23 -6.10 11.90 6.17
C PRO A 23 -5.95 13.35 5.70
N ASP A 24 -6.77 14.25 6.25
CA ASP A 24 -6.77 15.66 5.86
C ASP A 24 -5.43 16.34 6.10
N PHE A 25 -4.67 15.91 7.10
CA PHE A 25 -3.36 16.48 7.42
C PHE A 25 -2.24 16.05 6.46
N TYR A 26 -2.47 15.02 5.65
CA TYR A 26 -1.45 14.52 4.72
C TYR A 26 -1.35 15.42 3.49
N LYS A 27 -0.14 15.94 3.23
CA LYS A 27 0.12 16.86 2.11
C LYS A 27 1.10 16.29 1.09
N GLY A 28 1.48 15.03 1.24
CA GLY A 28 2.47 14.41 0.40
C GLY A 28 1.91 13.83 -0.91
N ARG A 29 2.76 13.06 -1.54
CA ARG A 29 2.47 12.42 -2.82
C ARG A 29 1.46 11.27 -2.65
N GLU A 30 0.64 11.05 -3.67
CA GLU A 30 -0.31 9.93 -3.72
C GLU A 30 -0.05 9.06 -4.95
N TYR A 31 -0.25 7.75 -4.79
CA TYR A 31 -0.14 6.79 -5.89
C TYR A 31 -1.38 5.92 -5.90
N LYS A 32 -2.40 6.37 -6.60
CA LYS A 32 -3.74 5.76 -6.59
C LYS A 32 -3.81 4.40 -7.28
N LYS A 33 -2.85 4.06 -8.12
CA LYS A 33 -2.83 2.76 -8.80
C LYS A 33 -2.75 1.59 -7.81
N LEU A 34 -2.19 1.82 -6.62
CA LEU A 34 -2.10 0.81 -5.57
C LEU A 34 -3.26 0.87 -4.55
N ALA A 35 -4.19 1.80 -4.72
CA ALA A 35 -5.34 1.87 -3.84
C ALA A 35 -6.26 0.67 -4.03
N PRO A 36 -6.87 0.14 -2.95
CA PRO A 36 -7.86 -0.92 -3.10
C PRO A 36 -9.10 -0.42 -3.84
N LYS A 37 -9.80 -1.32 -4.51
CA LYS A 37 -11.09 -0.97 -5.11
C LYS A 37 -12.12 -0.78 -3.99
N PHE A 38 -12.99 0.18 -4.17
CA PHE A 38 -13.94 0.57 -3.11
C PHE A 38 -14.84 -0.59 -2.66
N TRP A 39 -15.28 -1.45 -3.58
CA TRP A 39 -16.24 -2.49 -3.25
C TRP A 39 -15.70 -3.52 -2.25
N PHE A 40 -14.46 -4.02 -2.40
CA PHE A 40 -13.93 -4.99 -1.44
C PHE A 40 -13.33 -4.31 -0.20
N PHE A 41 -12.92 -3.06 -0.31
CA PHE A 41 -12.54 -2.26 0.85
C PHE A 41 -13.74 -2.08 1.79
N LYS A 42 -14.89 -1.71 1.23
CA LYS A 42 -16.13 -1.57 1.99
C LYS A 42 -16.57 -2.90 2.61
N LEU A 43 -16.47 -3.98 1.85
CA LEU A 43 -16.81 -5.32 2.33
C LEU A 43 -15.93 -5.72 3.52
N TYR A 44 -14.63 -5.45 3.45
CA TYR A 44 -13.71 -5.74 4.55
C TYR A 44 -14.09 -4.99 5.82
N LYS A 45 -14.53 -3.74 5.71
CA LYS A 45 -14.98 -2.97 6.87
C LYS A 45 -16.16 -3.62 7.59
N GLN A 46 -16.99 -4.38 6.87
CA GLN A 46 -18.14 -5.07 7.42
C GLN A 46 -17.78 -6.44 8.00
N ASN A 47 -17.03 -7.25 7.25
CA ASN A 47 -16.78 -8.66 7.61
C ASN A 47 -15.39 -8.95 8.19
N LYS A 48 -14.44 -8.04 8.05
CA LYS A 48 -13.05 -8.20 8.52
C LYS A 48 -12.35 -9.45 7.96
N ASP A 49 -12.77 -9.93 6.79
CA ASP A 49 -12.21 -11.10 6.15
C ASP A 49 -10.95 -10.71 5.36
N SER A 50 -9.80 -10.81 6.01
CA SER A 50 -8.52 -10.44 5.41
C SER A 50 -8.10 -11.40 4.30
N ILE A 51 -8.53 -12.65 4.34
CA ILE A 51 -8.22 -13.64 3.30
C ILE A 51 -8.93 -13.26 2.01
N LEU A 52 -10.22 -12.94 2.09
CA LEU A 52 -10.99 -12.49 0.94
C LEU A 52 -10.44 -11.17 0.38
N TYR A 53 -10.14 -10.22 1.24
CA TYR A 53 -9.55 -8.94 0.84
C TYR A 53 -8.24 -9.17 0.07
N THR A 54 -7.37 -10.01 0.60
CA THR A 54 -6.07 -10.33 -0.02
C THR A 54 -6.26 -10.90 -1.43
N LYS A 55 -7.20 -11.83 -1.61
CA LYS A 55 -7.50 -12.40 -2.93
C LYS A 55 -8.02 -11.35 -3.90
N CYS A 56 -8.92 -10.49 -3.46
CA CYS A 56 -9.46 -9.41 -4.28
C CYS A 56 -8.38 -8.40 -4.66
N TYR A 57 -7.55 -8.01 -3.71
CA TYR A 57 -6.47 -7.06 -3.94
C TYR A 57 -5.46 -7.61 -4.94
N GLN A 58 -5.06 -8.87 -4.78
CA GLN A 58 -4.15 -9.52 -5.71
C GLN A 58 -4.72 -9.53 -7.13
N LYS A 59 -5.97 -9.96 -7.29
CA LYS A 59 -6.60 -10.12 -8.60
C LYS A 59 -6.89 -8.76 -9.27
N GLU A 60 -7.42 -7.80 -8.54
CA GLU A 60 -7.94 -6.58 -9.12
C GLU A 60 -6.96 -5.40 -9.10
N VAL A 61 -5.92 -5.47 -8.29
CA VAL A 61 -4.93 -4.41 -8.21
C VAL A 61 -3.56 -4.90 -8.67
N LEU A 62 -2.98 -5.88 -7.99
CA LEU A 62 -1.60 -6.28 -8.28
C LEU A 62 -1.44 -7.00 -9.62
N ASP A 63 -2.35 -7.91 -9.95
CA ASP A 63 -2.24 -8.71 -11.19
C ASP A 63 -2.40 -7.88 -12.46
N VAL A 64 -2.99 -6.69 -12.38
CA VAL A 64 -3.18 -5.80 -13.53
C VAL A 64 -2.05 -4.77 -13.66
N LEU A 65 -1.05 -4.81 -12.77
CA LEU A 65 0.07 -3.88 -12.77
C LEU A 65 1.38 -4.61 -13.05
N ASP A 66 2.32 -3.90 -13.67
CA ASP A 66 3.68 -4.38 -13.87
C ASP A 66 4.54 -3.90 -12.69
N PRO A 67 5.13 -4.83 -11.88
CA PRO A 67 5.88 -4.43 -10.70
C PRO A 67 7.10 -3.56 -11.00
N GLU A 68 7.79 -3.78 -12.12
CA GLU A 68 8.95 -2.93 -12.48
C GLU A 68 8.52 -1.50 -12.81
N ILE A 69 7.42 -1.34 -13.55
CA ILE A 69 6.90 -0.02 -13.90
C ILE A 69 6.46 0.72 -12.63
N VAL A 70 5.72 0.03 -11.75
CA VAL A 70 5.25 0.62 -10.49
C VAL A 70 6.43 1.03 -9.61
N TYR A 71 7.43 0.16 -9.48
CA TYR A 71 8.62 0.45 -8.69
C TYR A 71 9.36 1.69 -9.22
N ASN A 72 9.52 1.79 -10.54
CA ASN A 72 10.19 2.92 -11.16
C ASN A 72 9.39 4.23 -11.00
N GLU A 73 8.07 4.15 -11.07
CA GLU A 73 7.21 5.31 -10.86
C GLU A 73 7.25 5.80 -9.41
N LEU A 74 7.30 4.88 -8.46
CA LEU A 74 7.40 5.23 -7.03
C LEU A 74 8.77 5.77 -6.65
N GLY A 75 9.82 5.16 -7.17
CA GLY A 75 11.20 5.46 -6.83
C GLY A 75 11.74 4.59 -5.70
N PRO A 76 13.07 4.32 -5.68
CA PRO A 76 13.66 3.36 -4.74
C PRO A 76 13.60 3.81 -3.27
N ASP A 77 13.44 5.10 -3.03
CA ASP A 77 13.42 5.67 -1.68
C ASP A 77 12.00 5.90 -1.13
N ALA A 78 10.97 5.52 -1.89
CA ALA A 78 9.59 5.75 -1.47
C ALA A 78 9.26 5.09 -0.13
N VAL A 79 8.47 5.78 0.68
CA VAL A 79 7.90 5.25 1.92
C VAL A 79 6.39 5.16 1.71
N LEU A 80 5.91 3.93 1.53
CA LEU A 80 4.50 3.67 1.19
C LEU A 80 3.64 3.72 2.45
N LEU A 81 2.61 4.55 2.44
CA LEU A 81 1.77 4.80 3.62
C LEU A 81 0.35 4.31 3.45
N CYS A 82 -0.20 3.71 4.50
CA CYS A 82 -1.63 3.55 4.68
C CYS A 82 -2.00 3.73 6.15
N TRP A 83 -3.28 3.48 6.50
CA TRP A 83 -3.85 3.96 7.76
C TRP A 83 -3.41 3.18 8.99
N GLU A 84 -3.31 1.85 8.89
CA GLU A 84 -3.22 0.98 10.04
C GLU A 84 -1.83 0.96 10.66
N LYS A 85 -1.76 0.82 11.98
CA LYS A 85 -0.51 0.66 12.73
C LYS A 85 0.16 -0.68 12.39
N PRO A 86 1.49 -0.83 12.64
CA PRO A 86 2.16 -2.11 12.50
C PRO A 86 1.46 -3.21 13.30
N GLY A 87 1.42 -4.41 12.72
CA GLY A 87 0.72 -5.55 13.34
C GLY A 87 -0.75 -5.64 12.99
N LYS A 88 -1.33 -4.63 12.35
CA LYS A 88 -2.69 -4.66 11.84
C LYS A 88 -2.69 -4.96 10.35
N PHE A 89 -3.76 -5.59 9.87
CA PHE A 89 -3.89 -5.87 8.44
C PHE A 89 -4.00 -4.57 7.65
N CYS A 90 -3.14 -4.39 6.66
CA CYS A 90 -3.20 -3.25 5.75
C CYS A 90 -2.57 -3.63 4.42
N HIS A 91 -3.11 -3.08 3.32
CA HIS A 91 -2.65 -3.47 1.98
C HIS A 91 -1.20 -3.11 1.67
N ARG A 92 -0.58 -2.18 2.42
CA ARG A 92 0.86 -1.90 2.21
C ARG A 92 1.73 -3.15 2.42
N HIS A 93 1.32 -4.06 3.29
CA HIS A 93 2.04 -5.31 3.52
C HIS A 93 1.90 -6.25 2.33
N LEU A 94 0.76 -6.23 1.65
CA LEU A 94 0.54 -7.00 0.42
C LEU A 94 1.41 -6.46 -0.72
N VAL A 95 1.53 -5.14 -0.82
CA VAL A 95 2.42 -4.48 -1.80
C VAL A 95 3.88 -4.84 -1.53
N ALA A 96 4.31 -4.78 -0.27
CA ALA A 96 5.68 -5.15 0.10
C ALA A 96 6.02 -6.58 -0.31
N LYS A 97 5.14 -7.54 -0.01
CA LYS A 97 5.33 -8.94 -0.40
C LYS A 97 5.37 -9.11 -1.91
N TRP A 98 4.53 -8.37 -2.63
CA TRP A 98 4.49 -8.39 -4.08
C TRP A 98 5.83 -7.95 -4.69
N PHE A 99 6.36 -6.82 -4.25
CA PHE A 99 7.66 -6.36 -4.69
C PHE A 99 8.79 -7.33 -4.33
N GLU A 100 8.77 -7.88 -3.12
CA GLU A 100 9.79 -8.84 -2.69
C GLU A 100 9.77 -10.10 -3.57
N LYS A 101 8.58 -10.61 -3.88
CA LYS A 101 8.42 -11.79 -4.73
C LYS A 101 8.81 -11.51 -6.19
N GLU A 102 8.31 -10.41 -6.75
CA GLU A 102 8.45 -10.14 -8.19
C GLU A 102 9.81 -9.53 -8.56
N LEU A 103 10.40 -8.73 -7.67
CA LEU A 103 11.64 -8.02 -7.95
C LEU A 103 12.83 -8.50 -7.13
N GLY A 104 12.63 -9.41 -6.18
CA GLY A 104 13.71 -9.95 -5.35
C GLY A 104 14.35 -8.92 -4.41
N ILE A 105 13.65 -7.86 -4.10
CA ILE A 105 14.13 -6.81 -3.18
C ILE A 105 13.55 -7.01 -1.79
N LYS A 106 14.12 -6.34 -0.80
CA LYS A 106 13.60 -6.36 0.57
C LYS A 106 12.96 -5.02 0.89
N ILE A 107 11.74 -5.06 1.46
CA ILE A 107 11.03 -3.86 1.89
C ILE A 107 10.79 -3.96 3.39
N THR A 108 11.21 -2.94 4.12
CA THR A 108 11.14 -2.92 5.58
C THR A 108 10.07 -1.95 6.06
N GLU A 109 9.31 -2.37 7.06
CA GLU A 109 8.37 -1.48 7.75
C GLU A 109 9.15 -0.58 8.70
N LEU A 110 8.91 0.70 8.62
CA LEU A 110 9.57 1.70 9.49
C LEU A 110 9.05 1.70 10.92
#